data_bb4a8c9c33d49735c3d96c29d4e53615
#
_entry.id   bb4a8c9c33d49735c3d96c29d4e53615
#
_cell.length_a   1.000
_cell.length_b   1.000
_cell.length_c   1.000
_cell.angle_alpha   90.00
_cell.angle_beta   90.00
_cell.angle_gamma   90.00
#
_symmetry.space_group_name_H-M   'P 1'
#
loop_
_entity.id
_entity.type
_entity.pdbx_description
1 polymer ?
#
loop_
_entity_poly.entity_id
_entity_poly.type
_entity_poly.pdbx_seq_one_letter_code
_entity_poly.pdbx_strand_id
1 'polypeptide(L)'
;GIEITPPNKPRGLTTYWPTEEWRYAAPEEMGFDDSGLQDMLDDIESRPSTIQVDSVLVVKNGYIVLEKYYNGYNETASHIIYSCTKSVVSTIFGIAYEKGTIPSLDTKLLEIFPEYNPANMDEGKESINLQDLLMMSAGFDARDSWLYDWEKLNDLHDAQDAVG
;
A
#
# COMPACT_ATOMS: atom_id res chain seq x y z
N GLY A 1 0.16 -31.62 17.79
CA GLY A 1 0.55 -30.59 16.88
C GLY A 1 1.07 -31.24 15.61
N ILE A 2 0.45 -30.97 14.47
CA ILE A 2 0.97 -31.41 13.17
C ILE A 2 2.05 -30.39 12.82
N GLU A 3 3.30 -30.79 12.84
CA GLU A 3 4.42 -30.00 12.38
C GLU A 3 4.35 -29.99 10.85
N ILE A 4 3.84 -28.89 10.26
CA ILE A 4 3.84 -28.70 8.82
C ILE A 4 5.28 -28.28 8.46
N THR A 5 6.10 -29.27 8.14
CA THR A 5 7.39 -29.03 7.50
C THR A 5 7.10 -28.52 6.10
N PRO A 6 7.46 -27.28 5.74
CA PRO A 6 7.25 -26.82 4.36
C PRO A 6 8.04 -27.72 3.41
N PRO A 7 7.40 -28.23 2.35
CA PRO A 7 8.10 -29.04 1.38
C PRO A 7 9.17 -28.16 0.69
N ASN A 8 10.40 -28.67 0.74
CA ASN A 8 11.57 -28.15 0.05
C ASN A 8 11.98 -26.68 0.36
N LYS A 9 12.81 -26.54 1.39
CA LYS A 9 13.67 -25.36 1.47
C LYS A 9 14.59 -25.35 0.25
N PRO A 10 14.59 -24.29 -0.57
CA PRO A 10 15.48 -24.23 -1.74
C PRO A 10 16.91 -24.44 -1.31
N ARG A 11 17.63 -25.35 -1.94
CA ARG A 11 19.03 -25.61 -1.64
C ARG A 11 19.85 -24.43 -2.16
N GLY A 12 20.24 -23.54 -1.27
CA GLY A 12 21.29 -22.58 -1.54
C GLY A 12 20.94 -21.10 -1.54
N LEU A 13 19.68 -20.70 -1.72
CA LEU A 13 19.31 -19.29 -1.64
C LEU A 13 18.86 -18.91 -0.23
N THR A 14 19.65 -18.04 0.43
CA THR A 14 19.28 -17.42 1.71
C THR A 14 18.31 -16.27 1.47
N THR A 15 17.52 -15.92 2.50
CA THR A 15 16.71 -14.70 2.45
C THR A 15 17.61 -13.49 2.15
N TYR A 16 17.19 -12.71 1.15
CA TYR A 16 17.85 -11.49 0.73
C TYR A 16 16.92 -10.31 0.97
N TRP A 17 17.46 -9.20 1.46
CA TRP A 17 16.72 -7.94 1.62
C TRP A 17 17.14 -7.01 0.49
N PRO A 18 16.25 -6.68 -0.46
CA PRO A 18 16.58 -5.86 -1.65
C PRO A 18 16.68 -4.37 -1.28
N THR A 19 17.73 -4.02 -0.50
CA THR A 19 17.98 -2.64 -0.06
C THR A 19 18.70 -1.80 -1.09
N GLU A 20 19.42 -2.43 -2.01
CA GLU A 20 20.18 -1.77 -3.08
C GLU A 20 19.58 -2.08 -4.46
N GLU A 21 19.34 -3.36 -4.74
CA GLU A 21 18.82 -3.83 -6.01
C GLU A 21 17.90 -5.04 -5.84
N TRP A 22 17.04 -5.29 -6.80
CA TRP A 22 16.28 -6.54 -6.88
C TRP A 22 17.14 -7.63 -7.49
N ARG A 23 17.04 -8.85 -6.94
CA ARG A 23 17.63 -10.05 -7.49
C ARG A 23 16.57 -10.96 -8.05
N TYR A 24 16.97 -11.73 -9.06
CA TYR A 24 16.09 -12.69 -9.71
C TYR A 24 16.52 -14.11 -9.37
N ALA A 25 15.58 -15.02 -9.34
CA ALA A 25 15.81 -16.44 -9.19
C ALA A 25 14.82 -17.21 -10.04
N ALA A 26 15.21 -18.38 -10.54
CA ALA A 26 14.29 -19.25 -11.23
C ALA A 26 13.22 -19.76 -10.25
N PRO A 27 11.94 -19.90 -10.70
CA PRO A 27 10.85 -20.36 -9.83
C PRO A 27 11.16 -21.66 -9.10
N GLU A 28 11.77 -22.62 -9.77
CA GLU A 28 12.12 -23.94 -9.22
C GLU A 28 13.17 -23.84 -8.11
N GLU A 29 14.13 -22.91 -8.24
CA GLU A 29 15.16 -22.65 -7.21
C GLU A 29 14.52 -22.15 -5.92
N MET A 30 13.36 -21.50 -6.04
CA MET A 30 12.57 -20.97 -4.93
C MET A 30 11.45 -21.90 -4.50
N GLY A 31 11.39 -23.11 -5.09
CA GLY A 31 10.40 -24.14 -4.74
C GLY A 31 8.98 -23.84 -5.23
N PHE A 32 8.86 -23.10 -6.31
CA PHE A 32 7.61 -22.99 -7.07
C PHE A 32 7.49 -24.14 -8.05
N ASP A 33 6.27 -24.51 -8.34
CA ASP A 33 5.93 -25.36 -9.46
C ASP A 33 5.70 -24.47 -10.70
N ASP A 34 6.50 -24.66 -11.72
CA ASP A 34 6.39 -23.91 -12.98
C ASP A 34 5.02 -24.02 -13.60
N SER A 35 4.40 -25.21 -13.54
CA SER A 35 3.07 -25.41 -14.11
C SER A 35 2.02 -24.55 -13.42
N GLY A 36 2.11 -24.39 -12.08
CA GLY A 36 1.18 -23.54 -11.33
C GLY A 36 1.33 -22.04 -11.64
N LEU A 37 2.54 -21.58 -11.88
CA LEU A 37 2.77 -20.19 -12.31
C LEU A 37 2.27 -19.97 -13.73
N GLN A 38 2.49 -20.93 -14.64
CA GLN A 38 1.99 -20.84 -16.01
C GLN A 38 0.45 -20.87 -16.06
N ASP A 39 -0.19 -21.75 -15.29
CA ASP A 39 -1.65 -21.83 -15.20
C ASP A 39 -2.24 -20.48 -14.70
N MET A 40 -1.58 -19.83 -13.75
CA MET A 40 -1.96 -18.50 -13.28
C MET A 40 -1.85 -17.45 -14.41
N LEU A 41 -0.78 -17.45 -15.18
CA LEU A 41 -0.61 -16.53 -16.30
C LEU A 41 -1.66 -16.78 -17.39
N ASP A 42 -1.91 -18.04 -17.72
CA ASP A 42 -2.92 -18.43 -18.72
C ASP A 42 -4.34 -18.00 -18.25
N ASP A 43 -4.66 -18.15 -16.96
CA ASP A 43 -5.91 -17.64 -16.39
C ASP A 43 -6.03 -16.12 -16.57
N ILE A 44 -4.98 -15.38 -16.25
CA ILE A 44 -4.95 -13.92 -16.41
C ILE A 44 -5.17 -13.54 -17.87
N GLU A 45 -4.47 -14.18 -18.80
CA GLU A 45 -4.56 -13.89 -20.23
C GLU A 45 -5.91 -14.29 -20.85
N SER A 46 -6.60 -15.27 -20.24
CA SER A 46 -7.93 -15.71 -20.68
C SER A 46 -9.07 -14.79 -20.20
N ARG A 47 -8.81 -13.89 -19.27
CA ARG A 47 -9.85 -13.03 -18.66
C ARG A 47 -10.40 -12.03 -19.68
N PRO A 48 -11.70 -11.68 -19.56
CA PRO A 48 -12.28 -10.65 -20.41
C PRO A 48 -11.60 -9.30 -20.17
N SER A 49 -11.52 -8.48 -21.21
CA SER A 49 -10.89 -7.14 -21.19
C SER A 49 -11.48 -6.18 -20.16
N THR A 50 -12.60 -6.51 -19.55
CA THR A 50 -13.20 -5.76 -18.42
C THR A 50 -12.46 -5.98 -17.09
N ILE A 51 -11.63 -7.05 -17.01
CA ILE A 51 -10.78 -7.34 -15.84
C ILE A 51 -9.34 -7.18 -16.33
N GLN A 52 -8.79 -6.00 -16.13
CA GLN A 52 -7.42 -5.69 -16.55
C GLN A 52 -6.43 -6.01 -15.44
N VAL A 53 -5.41 -6.78 -15.80
CA VAL A 53 -4.20 -6.96 -15.00
C VAL A 53 -3.06 -6.30 -15.78
N ASP A 54 -2.43 -5.30 -15.21
CA ASP A 54 -1.38 -4.53 -15.88
C ASP A 54 0.01 -5.05 -15.57
N SER A 55 0.17 -5.70 -14.42
CA SER A 55 1.43 -6.39 -14.06
C SER A 55 1.20 -7.48 -13.03
N VAL A 56 2.07 -8.47 -13.04
CA VAL A 56 2.20 -9.50 -12.00
C VAL A 56 3.63 -9.58 -11.56
N LEU A 57 3.84 -9.48 -10.25
CA LEU A 57 5.15 -9.60 -9.63
C LEU A 57 5.05 -10.63 -8.50
N VAL A 58 5.85 -11.67 -8.55
CA VAL A 58 5.95 -12.67 -7.48
C VAL A 58 7.34 -12.59 -6.87
N VAL A 59 7.38 -12.36 -5.56
CA VAL A 59 8.62 -12.24 -4.80
C VAL A 59 8.65 -13.30 -3.71
N LYS A 60 9.76 -14.00 -3.59
CA LYS A 60 10.00 -14.95 -2.50
C LYS A 60 11.39 -14.79 -1.93
N ASN A 61 11.48 -14.64 -0.60
CA ASN A 61 12.73 -14.45 0.15
C ASN A 61 13.59 -13.30 -0.38
N GLY A 62 12.98 -12.25 -0.94
CA GLY A 62 13.66 -11.09 -1.51
C GLY A 62 14.09 -11.24 -2.98
N TYR A 63 13.76 -12.35 -3.63
CA TYR A 63 14.04 -12.57 -5.04
C TYR A 63 12.77 -12.46 -5.87
N ILE A 64 12.84 -11.78 -7.01
CA ILE A 64 11.79 -11.79 -8.02
C ILE A 64 11.87 -13.14 -8.74
N VAL A 65 10.78 -13.91 -8.71
CA VAL A 65 10.67 -15.21 -9.38
C VAL A 65 9.77 -15.18 -10.61
N LEU A 66 8.90 -14.17 -10.67
CA LEU A 66 8.08 -13.87 -11.83
C LEU A 66 7.85 -12.39 -11.92
N GLU A 67 8.02 -11.84 -13.12
CA GLU A 67 7.73 -10.46 -13.45
C GLU A 67 7.12 -10.43 -14.85
N LYS A 68 5.88 -9.99 -14.95
CA LYS A 68 5.13 -9.94 -16.20
C LYS A 68 4.33 -8.65 -16.29
N TYR A 69 4.34 -8.04 -17.45
CA TYR A 69 3.61 -6.81 -17.75
C TYR A 69 2.65 -7.03 -18.91
N TYR A 70 1.51 -6.34 -18.86
CA TYR A 70 0.43 -6.40 -19.83
C TYR A 70 0.03 -4.98 -20.25
N ASN A 71 -0.83 -4.87 -21.23
CA ASN A 71 -1.48 -3.62 -21.65
C ASN A 71 -0.51 -2.45 -21.93
N GLY A 72 0.72 -2.77 -22.36
CA GLY A 72 1.75 -1.75 -22.66
C GLY A 72 2.51 -1.21 -21.45
N TYR A 73 2.28 -1.74 -20.25
CA TYR A 73 3.08 -1.45 -19.07
C TYR A 73 4.44 -2.14 -19.11
N ASN A 74 5.38 -1.62 -18.34
CA ASN A 74 6.72 -2.15 -18.15
C ASN A 74 7.24 -1.75 -16.76
N GLU A 75 8.47 -2.14 -16.42
CA GLU A 75 9.06 -1.91 -15.10
C GLU A 75 9.25 -0.42 -14.74
N THR A 76 9.23 0.47 -15.73
CA THR A 76 9.40 1.92 -15.53
C THR A 76 8.08 2.69 -15.59
N ALA A 77 6.99 2.04 -15.94
CA ALA A 77 5.68 2.68 -16.03
C ALA A 77 5.10 2.96 -14.64
N SER A 78 4.74 4.22 -14.40
CA SER A 78 4.02 4.59 -13.17
C SER A 78 2.62 4.01 -13.18
N HIS A 79 2.20 3.42 -12.06
CA HIS A 79 0.88 2.85 -11.88
C HIS A 79 0.22 3.38 -10.61
N ILE A 80 -1.09 3.63 -10.67
CA ILE A 80 -1.87 4.03 -9.50
C ILE A 80 -2.05 2.82 -8.60
N ILE A 81 -1.54 2.90 -7.38
CA ILE A 81 -1.63 1.82 -6.38
C ILE A 81 -2.80 1.98 -5.41
N TYR A 82 -3.64 3.00 -5.58
CA TYR A 82 -4.82 3.28 -4.76
C TYR A 82 -4.53 3.12 -3.25
N SER A 83 -5.35 2.35 -2.54
CA SER A 83 -5.23 2.17 -1.08
C SER A 83 -4.01 1.38 -0.63
N CYS A 84 -3.25 0.74 -1.52
CA CYS A 84 -1.93 0.21 -1.16
C CYS A 84 -0.99 1.32 -0.64
N THR A 85 -1.22 2.56 -1.08
CA THR A 85 -0.56 3.77 -0.54
C THR A 85 -0.66 3.86 0.98
N LYS A 86 -1.78 3.44 1.58
CA LYS A 86 -1.97 3.48 3.05
C LYS A 86 -0.98 2.59 3.79
N SER A 87 -0.61 1.45 3.21
CA SER A 87 0.41 0.56 3.78
C SER A 87 1.80 1.21 3.75
N VAL A 88 2.13 1.92 2.68
CA VAL A 88 3.38 2.69 2.57
C VAL A 88 3.39 3.82 3.59
N VAL A 89 2.31 4.60 3.69
CA VAL A 89 2.17 5.70 4.66
C VAL A 89 2.29 5.17 6.09
N SER A 90 1.61 4.06 6.42
CA SER A 90 1.72 3.43 7.75
C SER A 90 3.15 3.01 8.09
N THR A 91 3.90 2.50 7.11
CA THR A 91 5.31 2.13 7.30
C THR A 91 6.18 3.36 7.56
N ILE A 92 6.00 4.43 6.76
CA ILE A 92 6.73 5.71 6.95
C ILE A 92 6.40 6.31 8.32
N PHE A 93 5.13 6.24 8.71
CA PHE A 93 4.67 6.69 10.03
C PHE A 93 5.37 5.91 11.16
N GLY A 94 5.46 4.57 11.04
CA GLY A 94 6.17 3.73 12.00
C GLY A 94 7.65 4.11 12.14
N ILE A 95 8.32 4.43 11.04
CA ILE A 95 9.72 4.91 11.04
C ILE A 95 9.84 6.26 11.76
N ALA A 96 8.91 7.19 11.52
CA ALA A 96 8.89 8.50 12.18
C ALA A 96 8.63 8.39 13.69
N TYR A 97 7.76 7.45 14.08
CA TYR A 97 7.48 7.13 15.48
C TYR A 97 8.70 6.54 16.17
N GLU A 98 9.37 5.55 15.56
CA GLU A 98 10.60 4.94 16.10
C GLU A 98 11.73 5.97 16.27
N LYS A 99 11.83 6.92 15.35
CA LYS A 99 12.81 8.02 15.42
C LYS A 99 12.43 9.12 16.43
N GLY A 100 11.28 9.02 17.09
CA GLY A 100 10.80 10.01 18.03
C GLY A 100 10.33 11.34 17.41
N THR A 101 10.19 11.39 16.08
CA THR A 101 9.60 12.55 15.39
C THR A 101 8.12 12.70 15.74
N ILE A 102 7.44 11.58 15.91
CA ILE A 102 6.06 11.49 16.38
C ILE A 102 6.12 10.95 17.81
N PRO A 103 5.74 11.77 18.82
CA PRO A 103 5.97 11.41 20.23
C PRO A 103 4.99 10.36 20.74
N SER A 104 3.74 10.34 20.27
CA SER A 104 2.70 9.40 20.69
C SER A 104 1.63 9.22 19.60
N LEU A 105 1.01 8.05 19.55
CA LEU A 105 -0.19 7.81 18.74
C LEU A 105 -1.42 8.56 19.29
N ASP A 106 -1.42 8.90 20.57
CA ASP A 106 -2.49 9.67 21.22
C ASP A 106 -2.36 11.19 20.94
N THR A 107 -1.31 11.62 20.23
CA THR A 107 -1.15 13.03 19.84
C THR A 107 -2.33 13.46 18.98
N LYS A 108 -2.99 14.52 19.39
CA LYS A 108 -4.17 15.04 18.68
C LYS A 108 -3.77 15.64 17.32
N LEU A 109 -4.64 15.46 16.34
CA LEU A 109 -4.42 15.95 14.98
C LEU A 109 -4.17 17.47 14.96
N LEU A 110 -4.93 18.24 15.74
CA LEU A 110 -4.81 19.69 15.82
C LEU A 110 -3.57 20.17 16.60
N GLU A 111 -2.93 19.32 17.37
CA GLU A 111 -1.62 19.65 17.97
C GLU A 111 -0.51 19.60 16.93
N ILE A 112 -0.67 18.77 15.90
CA ILE A 112 0.29 18.64 14.78
C ILE A 112 0.06 19.73 13.74
N PHE A 113 -1.20 20.09 13.52
CA PHE A 113 -1.62 21.08 12.53
C PHE A 113 -2.40 22.21 13.21
N PRO A 114 -1.75 23.03 14.04
CA PRO A 114 -2.43 24.08 14.81
C PRO A 114 -3.00 25.21 13.94
N GLU A 115 -2.55 25.32 12.69
CA GLU A 115 -3.06 26.27 11.71
C GLU A 115 -4.47 25.92 11.22
N TYR A 116 -4.88 24.67 11.35
CA TYR A 116 -6.24 24.24 10.95
C TYR A 116 -7.24 24.57 12.06
N ASN A 117 -8.19 25.44 11.76
CA ASN A 117 -9.26 25.82 12.65
C ASN A 117 -10.61 25.76 11.93
N PRO A 118 -11.19 24.57 11.74
CA PRO A 118 -12.46 24.42 11.05
C PRO A 118 -13.58 25.19 11.74
N ALA A 119 -14.41 25.91 10.96
CA ALA A 119 -15.50 26.73 11.50
C ALA A 119 -16.57 25.90 12.24
N ASN A 120 -16.64 24.60 12.00
CA ASN A 120 -17.60 23.65 12.59
C ASN A 120 -16.93 22.71 13.61
N MET A 121 -16.00 23.24 14.40
CA MET A 121 -15.32 22.48 15.45
C MET A 121 -16.30 21.95 16.49
N ASP A 122 -16.09 20.72 16.95
CA ASP A 122 -16.82 20.06 18.03
C ASP A 122 -15.86 19.13 18.83
N GLU A 123 -16.34 18.64 19.97
CA GLU A 123 -15.52 17.78 20.85
C GLU A 123 -15.03 16.50 20.14
N GLY A 124 -15.81 15.97 19.20
CA GLY A 124 -15.39 14.81 18.39
C GLY A 124 -14.15 15.13 17.56
N LYS A 125 -14.18 16.23 16.81
CA LYS A 125 -13.05 16.65 15.97
C LYS A 125 -11.83 17.03 16.79
N GLU A 126 -12.04 17.69 17.94
CA GLU A 126 -10.94 18.03 18.87
C GLU A 126 -10.28 16.78 19.49
N SER A 127 -11.01 15.68 19.58
CA SER A 127 -10.50 14.43 20.17
C SER A 127 -9.72 13.57 19.20
N ILE A 128 -9.85 13.75 17.88
CA ILE A 128 -9.20 12.93 16.87
C ILE A 128 -7.68 12.92 17.10
N ASN A 129 -7.12 11.74 17.20
CA ASN A 129 -5.70 11.49 17.37
C ASN A 129 -5.09 10.71 16.20
N LEU A 130 -3.79 10.52 16.20
CA LEU A 130 -3.09 9.81 15.14
C LEU A 130 -3.51 8.34 15.03
N GLN A 131 -3.82 7.69 16.16
CA GLN A 131 -4.31 6.31 16.14
C GLN A 131 -5.65 6.19 15.42
N ASP A 132 -6.57 7.13 15.64
CA ASP A 132 -7.88 7.13 14.98
C ASP A 132 -7.73 7.23 13.45
N LEU A 133 -6.79 8.05 12.97
CA LEU A 133 -6.49 8.15 11.54
C LEU A 133 -5.90 6.86 10.98
N LEU A 134 -4.92 6.26 11.66
CA LEU A 134 -4.28 5.03 11.22
C LEU A 134 -5.24 3.83 11.21
N MET A 135 -6.20 3.81 12.14
CA MET A 135 -7.23 2.78 12.24
C MET A 135 -8.46 3.05 11.36
N MET A 136 -8.50 4.17 10.65
CA MET A 136 -9.67 4.62 9.86
C MET A 136 -10.93 4.80 10.73
N SER A 137 -10.78 5.22 12.00
CA SER A 137 -11.85 5.36 13.00
C SER A 137 -12.08 6.81 13.44
N ALA A 138 -11.59 7.78 12.70
CA ALA A 138 -11.68 9.20 13.03
C ALA A 138 -13.11 9.78 13.00
N GLY A 139 -14.13 9.00 12.58
CA GLY A 139 -15.53 9.40 12.62
C GLY A 139 -15.95 10.39 11.53
N PHE A 140 -15.16 10.55 10.47
CA PHE A 140 -15.55 11.36 9.33
C PHE A 140 -16.78 10.76 8.64
N ASP A 141 -17.72 11.61 8.27
CA ASP A 141 -18.90 11.19 7.51
C ASP A 141 -18.52 10.90 6.05
N ALA A 142 -18.34 9.60 5.76
CA ALA A 142 -17.99 9.12 4.42
C ALA A 142 -19.23 8.82 3.54
N ARG A 143 -20.44 9.20 3.98
CA ARG A 143 -21.68 8.91 3.22
C ARG A 143 -21.82 9.75 1.97
N ASP A 144 -21.20 10.91 1.94
CA ASP A 144 -21.07 11.68 0.72
C ASP A 144 -19.93 11.09 -0.13
N SER A 145 -20.23 10.80 -1.36
CA SER A 145 -19.43 10.10 -2.37
C SER A 145 -18.06 10.73 -2.69
N TRP A 146 -17.37 11.25 -1.72
CA TRP A 146 -16.07 11.93 -1.79
C TRP A 146 -14.98 11.10 -2.48
N LEU A 147 -15.06 9.80 -2.34
CA LEU A 147 -14.09 8.88 -2.97
C LEU A 147 -14.17 8.85 -4.50
N TYR A 148 -15.24 9.41 -5.08
CA TYR A 148 -15.51 9.34 -6.52
C TYR A 148 -15.81 10.71 -7.15
N ASP A 149 -15.89 11.77 -6.38
CA ASP A 149 -16.18 13.12 -6.86
C ASP A 149 -14.89 13.95 -6.86
N TRP A 150 -14.14 13.82 -7.95
CA TRP A 150 -12.88 14.56 -8.17
C TRP A 150 -13.08 16.09 -8.21
N GLU A 151 -14.28 16.57 -8.55
CA GLU A 151 -14.60 18.00 -8.53
C GLU A 151 -14.63 18.54 -7.09
N LYS A 152 -15.21 17.80 -6.15
CA LYS A 152 -15.20 18.18 -4.72
C LYS A 152 -13.83 18.08 -4.06
N LEU A 153 -12.94 17.21 -4.55
CA LEU A 153 -11.55 17.17 -4.11
C LEU A 153 -10.77 18.41 -4.56
N ASN A 154 -11.09 18.94 -5.74
CA ASN A 154 -10.53 20.20 -6.21
C ASN A 154 -11.05 21.39 -5.38
N ASP A 155 -12.33 21.40 -4.98
CA ASP A 155 -12.89 22.42 -4.09
C ASP A 155 -12.19 22.47 -2.71
N LEU A 156 -11.67 21.34 -2.23
CA LEU A 156 -10.84 21.30 -1.02
C LEU A 156 -9.44 21.88 -1.25
N HIS A 157 -8.88 21.70 -2.43
CA HIS A 157 -7.62 22.30 -2.81
C HIS A 157 -7.76 23.82 -2.92
N ASP A 158 -8.82 24.28 -3.57
CA ASP A 158 -9.15 25.71 -3.69
C ASP A 158 -9.50 26.36 -2.35
N ALA A 159 -10.08 25.61 -1.41
CA ALA A 159 -10.35 26.09 -0.04
C ALA A 159 -9.07 26.24 0.79
N GLN A 160 -8.00 25.52 0.49
CA GLN A 160 -6.68 25.71 1.12
C GLN A 160 -5.99 26.96 0.60
N ASP A 161 -6.16 27.31 -0.67
CA ASP A 161 -5.58 28.51 -1.26
C ASP A 161 -6.34 29.81 -0.89
N ALA A 162 -7.57 29.68 -0.38
CA ALA A 162 -8.39 30.81 0.07
C ALA A 162 -8.09 31.29 1.50
N VAL A 163 -7.20 30.60 2.23
CA VAL A 163 -6.77 30.94 3.61
C VAL A 163 -5.31 31.48 3.60
N GLY A 164 -4.81 31.90 2.46
CA GLY A 164 -3.52 32.57 2.29
C GLY A 164 -3.52 34.03 2.71
#